data_1c49979611a6888a450fc6e8a05ca4e9
#
_entry.id   1c49979611a6888a450fc6e8a05ca4e9
#
_cell.length_a   1.000
_cell.length_b   1.000
_cell.length_c   1.000
_cell.angle_alpha   90.00
_cell.angle_beta   90.00
_cell.angle_gamma   90.00
#
_symmetry.space_group_name_H-M   'P 1'
#
loop_
_entity.id
_entity.type
_entity.pdbx_description
1 polymer ?
#
loop_
_entity_poly.entity_id
_entity_poly.type
_entity_poly.pdbx_seq_one_letter_code
_entity_poly.pdbx_strand_id
1 'polypeptide(L)'
;MKTSLFRAAAALLGALSVAPLAVAHVHLLSSTPANGSVVASAPTTLVLNFSEAARVTALSILKSGEAAVQKLAPLPDRALTQLSIAAPTLGAGAYVVSFRALDPGDGHISADSFRFSIVANAAQPIRKEAMRDAGKRPAPDTIK
;
A
#
# COMPACT_ATOMS: atom_id res chain seq x y z
N MET A 1 56.41 -45.35 40.50
CA MET A 1 55.75 -46.57 39.95
C MET A 1 54.31 -46.21 39.69
N LYS A 2 53.89 -46.47 38.46
CA LYS A 2 52.52 -46.60 37.94
C LYS A 2 51.69 -45.33 37.98
N THR A 3 51.77 -44.50 36.93
CA THR A 3 50.93 -44.48 35.74
C THR A 3 49.42 -44.53 36.05
N SER A 4 48.78 -43.44 35.90
CA SER A 4 47.37 -43.38 35.47
C SER A 4 47.18 -42.11 34.62
N LEU A 5 47.66 -42.24 33.42
CA LEU A 5 47.15 -41.58 32.25
C LEU A 5 45.74 -42.11 31.99
N PHE A 6 44.95 -41.30 31.37
CA PHE A 6 43.66 -41.55 30.70
C PHE A 6 42.44 -41.15 31.51
N ARG A 7 41.90 -40.03 31.13
CA ARG A 7 40.70 -39.99 30.27
C ARG A 7 40.17 -38.54 30.23
N ALA A 8 40.86 -37.71 29.53
CA ALA A 8 40.18 -36.54 28.96
C ALA A 8 39.50 -37.01 27.67
N ALA A 9 38.33 -37.63 27.81
CA ALA A 9 37.44 -37.85 26.69
C ALA A 9 36.76 -36.52 26.42
N ALA A 10 37.23 -35.84 25.42
CA ALA A 10 36.58 -34.65 24.86
C ALA A 10 35.22 -35.08 24.33
N ALA A 11 34.19 -34.81 25.10
CA ALA A 11 32.79 -34.78 24.62
C ALA A 11 32.58 -33.44 23.88
N LEU A 12 33.03 -33.45 22.64
CA LEU A 12 32.66 -32.42 21.67
C LEU A 12 31.22 -32.71 21.22
N LEU A 13 30.24 -32.42 22.08
CA LEU A 13 28.85 -32.39 21.65
C LEU A 13 28.71 -31.16 20.79
N GLY A 14 28.75 -31.38 19.47
CA GLY A 14 28.32 -30.38 18.51
C GLY A 14 26.89 -30.00 18.82
N ALA A 15 26.70 -28.80 19.36
CA ALA A 15 25.40 -28.16 19.43
C ALA A 15 24.96 -27.91 17.99
N LEU A 16 24.18 -28.86 17.46
CA LEU A 16 23.45 -28.64 16.21
C LEU A 16 22.45 -27.54 16.47
N SER A 17 22.85 -26.30 16.21
CA SER A 17 21.96 -25.16 16.24
C SER A 17 20.92 -25.39 15.15
N VAL A 18 19.77 -25.93 15.51
CA VAL A 18 18.59 -25.91 14.67
C VAL A 18 18.15 -24.45 14.61
N ALA A 19 18.66 -23.73 13.63
CA ALA A 19 18.12 -22.40 13.32
C ALA A 19 16.64 -22.59 12.98
N PRO A 20 15.72 -21.89 13.66
CA PRO A 20 14.33 -21.91 13.23
C PRO A 20 14.30 -21.42 11.79
N LEU A 21 13.73 -22.22 10.89
CA LEU A 21 13.39 -21.75 9.56
C LEU A 21 12.41 -20.61 9.78
N ALA A 22 12.89 -19.39 9.65
CA ALA A 22 12.02 -18.24 9.59
C ALA A 22 11.17 -18.44 8.34
N VAL A 23 9.91 -18.85 8.52
CA VAL A 23 8.94 -18.86 7.44
C VAL A 23 8.68 -17.40 7.15
N ALA A 24 9.38 -16.90 6.15
CA ALA A 24 9.20 -15.54 5.69
C ALA A 24 7.88 -15.48 4.92
N HIS A 25 6.82 -15.08 5.61
CA HIS A 25 5.56 -14.79 4.95
C HIS A 25 5.69 -13.46 4.22
N VAL A 26 5.21 -13.40 3.01
CA VAL A 26 5.12 -12.15 2.26
C VAL A 26 4.21 -11.18 2.99
N HIS A 27 4.75 -10.03 3.40
CA HIS A 27 4.02 -8.97 4.08
C HIS A 27 3.96 -7.71 3.22
N LEU A 28 2.86 -6.98 3.32
CA LEU A 28 2.77 -5.64 2.76
C LEU A 28 3.55 -4.67 3.67
N LEU A 29 4.65 -4.11 3.15
CA LEU A 29 5.45 -3.12 3.88
C LEU A 29 4.84 -1.74 3.81
N SER A 30 4.34 -1.37 2.63
CA SER A 30 3.72 -0.06 2.40
C SER A 30 2.82 -0.08 1.18
N SER A 31 1.94 0.90 1.09
CA SER A 31 1.06 1.11 -0.05
C SER A 31 0.97 2.58 -0.43
N THR A 32 0.59 2.85 -1.66
CA THR A 32 0.17 4.18 -2.12
C THR A 32 -1.21 4.06 -2.77
N PRO A 33 -2.23 4.74 -2.22
CA PRO A 33 -2.23 5.53 -1.00
C PRO A 33 -1.81 4.73 0.24
N ALA A 34 -1.21 5.39 1.24
CA ALA A 34 -0.77 4.73 2.46
C ALA A 34 -1.97 4.17 3.25
N ASN A 35 -1.75 3.05 3.95
CA ASN A 35 -2.80 2.47 4.79
C ASN A 35 -3.29 3.48 5.84
N GLY A 36 -4.60 3.67 5.92
CA GLY A 36 -5.26 4.63 6.83
C GLY A 36 -5.19 6.09 6.37
N SER A 37 -4.63 6.38 5.20
CA SER A 37 -4.49 7.77 4.72
C SER A 37 -5.80 8.35 4.21
N VAL A 38 -5.86 9.69 4.26
CA VAL A 38 -6.90 10.49 3.64
C VAL A 38 -6.26 11.30 2.52
N VAL A 39 -6.74 11.15 1.30
CA VAL A 39 -6.23 11.84 0.12
C VAL A 39 -7.25 12.82 -0.42
N ALA A 40 -6.78 13.97 -0.91
CA ALA A 40 -7.65 15.05 -1.42
C ALA A 40 -8.14 14.78 -2.86
N SER A 41 -7.51 13.85 -3.57
CA SER A 41 -7.86 13.49 -4.95
C SER A 41 -7.77 11.98 -5.14
N ALA A 42 -8.56 11.46 -6.09
CA ALA A 42 -8.51 10.06 -6.45
C ALA A 42 -7.11 9.68 -6.97
N PRO A 43 -6.49 8.61 -6.45
CA PRO A 43 -5.24 8.12 -6.99
C PRO A 43 -5.46 7.57 -8.40
N THR A 44 -4.52 7.82 -9.28
CA THR A 44 -4.50 7.22 -10.63
C THR A 44 -3.81 5.86 -10.66
N THR A 45 -3.04 5.57 -9.60
CA THR A 45 -2.23 4.36 -9.48
C THR A 45 -2.25 3.87 -8.04
N LEU A 46 -2.34 2.56 -7.88
CA LEU A 46 -2.12 1.89 -6.60
C LEU A 46 -0.75 1.25 -6.64
N VAL A 47 0.05 1.45 -5.57
CA VAL A 47 1.36 0.82 -5.42
C VAL A 47 1.36 -0.01 -4.14
N LEU A 48 1.81 -1.25 -4.25
CA LEU A 48 1.99 -2.18 -3.14
C LEU A 48 3.45 -2.58 -3.08
N ASN A 49 4.10 -2.40 -1.93
CA ASN A 49 5.48 -2.82 -1.68
C ASN A 49 5.47 -3.98 -0.70
N PHE A 50 6.10 -5.08 -1.07
CA PHE A 50 6.16 -6.32 -0.30
C PHE A 50 7.53 -6.51 0.35
N SER A 51 7.58 -7.27 1.44
CA SER A 51 8.83 -7.66 2.11
C SER A 51 9.76 -8.48 1.23
N GLU A 52 9.16 -9.27 0.34
CA GLU A 52 9.85 -10.18 -0.58
C GLU A 52 9.14 -10.18 -1.93
N ALA A 53 9.77 -10.76 -2.95
CA ALA A 53 9.15 -10.89 -4.26
C ALA A 53 7.96 -11.84 -4.19
N ALA A 54 6.77 -11.34 -4.51
CA ALA A 54 5.52 -12.08 -4.49
C ALA A 54 4.76 -11.95 -5.81
N ARG A 55 4.05 -12.99 -6.20
CA ARG A 55 3.13 -12.95 -7.32
C ARG A 55 1.73 -12.63 -6.80
N VAL A 56 1.23 -11.44 -7.12
CA VAL A 56 -0.14 -11.07 -6.74
C VAL A 56 -1.12 -11.83 -7.65
N THR A 57 -1.92 -12.70 -7.05
CA THR A 57 -2.87 -13.58 -7.76
C THR A 57 -4.29 -13.04 -7.75
N ALA A 58 -4.60 -12.13 -6.84
CA ALA A 58 -5.85 -11.42 -6.79
C ALA A 58 -5.65 -10.02 -6.19
N LEU A 59 -6.33 -9.04 -6.75
CA LEU A 59 -6.39 -7.68 -6.24
C LEU A 59 -7.77 -7.12 -6.49
N SER A 60 -8.35 -6.50 -5.48
CA SER A 60 -9.69 -5.94 -5.57
C SER A 60 -9.82 -4.69 -4.72
N ILE A 61 -10.75 -3.83 -5.09
CA ILE A 61 -11.09 -2.63 -4.34
C ILE A 61 -12.60 -2.61 -4.07
N LEU A 62 -12.96 -2.24 -2.86
CA LEU A 62 -14.33 -2.10 -2.40
C LEU A 62 -14.52 -0.72 -1.78
N LYS A 63 -15.56 -0.02 -2.19
CA LYS A 63 -15.98 1.20 -1.50
C LYS A 63 -16.84 0.83 -0.30
N SER A 64 -16.51 1.37 0.86
CA SER A 64 -17.25 1.10 2.10
C SER A 64 -18.71 1.55 1.95
N GLY A 65 -19.62 0.67 2.36
CA GLY A 65 -21.06 0.89 2.19
C GLY A 65 -21.64 0.42 0.87
N GLU A 66 -20.81 -0.02 -0.07
CA GLU A 66 -21.24 -0.65 -1.32
C GLU A 66 -21.02 -2.16 -1.28
N ALA A 67 -21.89 -2.93 -1.96
CA ALA A 67 -21.73 -4.38 -2.07
C ALA A 67 -20.83 -4.79 -3.24
N ALA A 68 -20.59 -3.88 -4.18
CA ALA A 68 -19.86 -4.19 -5.40
C ALA A 68 -18.35 -4.17 -5.18
N VAL A 69 -17.71 -5.32 -5.33
CA VAL A 69 -16.26 -5.49 -5.32
C VAL A 69 -15.74 -5.38 -6.75
N GLN A 70 -14.84 -4.44 -6.99
CA GLN A 70 -14.18 -4.29 -8.29
C GLN A 70 -12.84 -5.02 -8.27
N LYS A 71 -12.69 -6.02 -9.15
CA LYS A 71 -11.42 -6.71 -9.37
C LYS A 71 -10.52 -5.85 -10.25
N LEU A 72 -9.24 -5.79 -9.89
CA LEU A 72 -8.23 -5.06 -10.64
C LEU A 72 -7.42 -6.04 -11.50
N ALA A 73 -7.34 -5.74 -12.78
CA ALA A 73 -6.66 -6.56 -13.77
C ALA A 73 -6.18 -5.68 -14.96
N PRO A 74 -5.21 -6.13 -15.78
CA PRO A 74 -4.44 -7.37 -15.62
C PRO A 74 -3.40 -7.31 -14.51
N LEU A 75 -3.13 -8.44 -13.87
CA LEU A 75 -2.05 -8.59 -12.90
C LEU A 75 -0.82 -9.20 -13.58
N PRO A 76 0.41 -8.78 -13.22
CA PRO A 76 1.63 -9.41 -13.73
C PRO A 76 1.73 -10.88 -13.32
N ASP A 77 2.05 -11.76 -14.27
CA ASP A 77 2.29 -13.18 -13.99
C ASP A 77 3.74 -13.47 -13.57
N ARG A 78 4.29 -12.60 -12.74
CA ARG A 78 5.65 -12.76 -12.17
C ARG A 78 5.68 -12.24 -10.74
N ALA A 79 6.63 -12.73 -9.95
CA ALA A 79 6.87 -12.22 -8.62
C ALA A 79 7.57 -10.86 -8.69
N LEU A 80 7.10 -9.92 -7.87
CA LEU A 80 7.60 -8.55 -7.77
C LEU A 80 7.64 -8.13 -6.30
N THR A 81 8.66 -7.36 -5.92
CA THR A 81 8.71 -6.68 -4.62
C THR A 81 7.83 -5.43 -4.59
N GLN A 82 7.53 -4.89 -5.78
CA GLN A 82 6.64 -3.75 -5.94
C GLN A 82 5.65 -4.00 -7.07
N LEU A 83 4.37 -3.93 -6.78
CA LEU A 83 3.30 -3.93 -7.76
C LEU A 83 2.79 -2.51 -7.93
N SER A 84 2.75 -2.02 -9.17
CA SER A 84 2.11 -0.77 -9.55
C SER A 84 1.00 -1.09 -10.56
N ILE A 85 -0.23 -0.68 -10.27
CA ILE A 85 -1.39 -0.94 -11.12
C ILE A 85 -2.25 0.33 -11.22
N ALA A 86 -2.85 0.54 -12.40
CA ALA A 86 -3.78 1.64 -12.57
C ALA A 86 -4.98 1.49 -11.63
N ALA A 87 -5.30 2.56 -10.92
CA ALA A 87 -6.51 2.62 -10.12
C ALA A 87 -7.73 2.84 -11.04
N PRO A 88 -8.89 2.26 -10.73
CA PRO A 88 -10.12 2.58 -11.41
C PRO A 88 -10.56 4.01 -11.08
N THR A 89 -11.56 4.52 -11.79
CA THR A 89 -12.16 5.81 -11.44
C THR A 89 -12.84 5.71 -10.08
N LEU A 90 -12.32 6.47 -9.12
CA LEU A 90 -12.79 6.48 -7.73
C LEU A 90 -13.40 7.84 -7.40
N GLY A 91 -14.56 7.85 -6.78
CA GLY A 91 -15.18 9.04 -6.20
C GLY A 91 -14.78 9.25 -4.74
N ALA A 92 -15.32 10.29 -4.10
CA ALA A 92 -15.16 10.47 -2.66
C ALA A 92 -15.74 9.29 -1.88
N GLY A 93 -15.07 8.90 -0.81
CA GLY A 93 -15.47 7.78 0.05
C GLY A 93 -14.29 7.03 0.66
N ALA A 94 -14.59 6.06 1.49
CA ALA A 94 -13.61 5.17 2.08
C ALA A 94 -13.50 3.89 1.23
N TYR A 95 -12.29 3.40 1.06
CA TYR A 95 -11.98 2.25 0.23
C TYR A 95 -11.16 1.21 1.00
N VAL A 96 -11.41 -0.05 0.70
CA VAL A 96 -10.61 -1.20 1.14
C VAL A 96 -10.04 -1.88 -0.09
N VAL A 97 -8.72 -2.02 -0.13
CA VAL A 97 -7.99 -2.77 -1.17
C VAL A 97 -7.55 -4.08 -0.56
N SER A 98 -7.99 -5.19 -1.13
CA SER A 98 -7.66 -6.54 -0.68
C SER A 98 -6.86 -7.25 -1.74
N PHE A 99 -5.84 -8.02 -1.33
CA PHE A 99 -5.00 -8.77 -2.24
C PHE A 99 -4.69 -10.17 -1.73
N ARG A 100 -4.26 -11.03 -2.66
CA ARG A 100 -3.63 -12.31 -2.38
C ARG A 100 -2.29 -12.36 -3.09
N ALA A 101 -1.26 -12.74 -2.36
CA ALA A 101 0.10 -12.82 -2.85
C ALA A 101 0.63 -14.23 -2.64
N LEU A 102 1.18 -14.82 -3.69
CA LEU A 102 1.82 -16.12 -3.67
C LEU A 102 3.33 -15.92 -3.51
N ASP A 103 3.90 -16.56 -2.51
CA ASP A 103 5.35 -16.71 -2.38
C ASP A 103 5.82 -17.78 -3.39
N PRO A 104 6.70 -17.44 -4.33
CA PRO A 104 7.19 -18.41 -5.30
C PRO A 104 8.18 -19.43 -4.70
N GLY A 105 8.73 -19.16 -3.50
CA GLY A 105 9.72 -20.04 -2.86
C GLY A 105 9.09 -21.28 -2.22
N ASP A 106 7.98 -21.11 -1.53
CA ASP A 106 7.30 -22.21 -0.80
C ASP A 106 5.85 -22.45 -1.27
N GLY A 107 5.34 -21.62 -2.18
CA GLY A 107 3.97 -21.73 -2.68
C GLY A 107 2.90 -21.25 -1.69
N HIS A 108 3.30 -20.61 -0.60
CA HIS A 108 2.36 -20.06 0.39
C HIS A 108 1.58 -18.88 -0.16
N ILE A 109 0.29 -18.80 0.18
CA ILE A 109 -0.57 -17.68 -0.19
C ILE A 109 -0.87 -16.86 1.04
N SER A 110 -0.42 -15.60 1.03
CA SER A 110 -0.79 -14.58 2.00
C SER A 110 -1.97 -13.76 1.48
N ALA A 111 -2.88 -13.40 2.37
CA ALA A 111 -3.99 -12.49 2.06
C ALA A 111 -4.01 -11.37 3.09
N ASP A 112 -4.11 -10.13 2.60
CA ASP A 112 -4.14 -8.96 3.45
C ASP A 112 -4.90 -7.81 2.76
N SER A 113 -5.08 -6.70 3.46
CA SER A 113 -5.79 -5.54 2.95
C SER A 113 -5.26 -4.24 3.56
N PHE A 114 -5.42 -3.17 2.82
CA PHE A 114 -5.22 -1.81 3.33
C PHE A 114 -6.40 -0.93 2.96
N ARG A 115 -6.52 0.19 3.62
CA ARG A 115 -7.65 1.12 3.43
C ARG A 115 -7.17 2.55 3.30
N PHE A 116 -7.92 3.34 2.56
CA PHE A 116 -7.72 4.78 2.46
C PHE A 116 -9.07 5.47 2.21
N SER A 117 -9.09 6.78 2.35
CA SER A 117 -10.29 7.59 2.08
C SER A 117 -9.97 8.71 1.11
N ILE A 118 -10.90 8.98 0.22
CA ILE A 118 -10.86 10.14 -0.67
C ILE A 118 -11.87 11.15 -0.15
N VAL A 119 -11.41 12.33 0.23
CA VAL A 119 -12.29 13.43 0.54
C VAL A 119 -12.58 14.21 -0.75
N ALA A 120 -13.85 14.49 -1.02
CA ALA A 120 -14.15 15.44 -2.08
C ALA A 120 -13.46 16.75 -1.72
N ASN A 121 -12.47 17.15 -2.50
CA ASN A 121 -12.02 18.53 -2.44
C ASN A 121 -13.24 19.35 -2.82
N ALA A 122 -13.90 19.97 -1.83
CA ALA A 122 -14.91 20.96 -2.11
C ALA A 122 -14.20 21.97 -3.01
N ALA A 123 -14.54 21.95 -4.29
CA ALA A 123 -14.01 22.91 -5.26
C ALA A 123 -14.08 24.25 -4.57
N GLN A 124 -12.93 24.89 -4.34
CA GLN A 124 -12.91 26.23 -3.78
C GLN A 124 -13.87 27.01 -4.68
N PRO A 125 -14.90 27.66 -4.14
CA PRO A 125 -15.76 28.48 -4.96
C PRO A 125 -14.85 29.46 -5.66
N ILE A 126 -14.77 29.30 -6.97
CA ILE A 126 -13.97 30.17 -7.83
C ILE A 126 -14.42 31.55 -7.41
N ARG A 127 -13.48 32.34 -6.89
CA ARG A 127 -13.70 33.73 -6.51
C ARG A 127 -14.05 34.54 -7.75
N LYS A 128 -15.22 34.27 -8.33
CA LYS A 128 -15.80 35.00 -9.48
C LYS A 128 -16.34 36.35 -9.07
N GLU A 129 -16.40 36.62 -7.76
CA GLU A 129 -16.93 37.94 -7.27
C GLU A 129 -15.88 39.04 -7.27
N ALA A 130 -14.57 38.71 -7.19
CA ALA A 130 -13.55 39.77 -7.18
C ALA A 130 -13.36 40.46 -8.55
N MET A 131 -13.96 39.92 -9.63
CA MET A 131 -13.78 40.47 -10.98
C MET A 131 -14.98 41.29 -11.46
N ARG A 132 -16.06 41.33 -10.68
CA ARG A 132 -17.23 42.15 -11.03
C ARG A 132 -17.19 43.55 -10.46
N ASP A 133 -16.35 43.82 -9.46
CA ASP A 133 -16.28 45.11 -8.78
C ASP A 133 -15.17 46.04 -9.30
N ALA A 134 -14.29 45.53 -10.18
CA ALA A 134 -13.23 46.33 -10.81
C ALA A 134 -13.72 47.21 -11.98
N GLY A 135 -14.99 47.10 -12.38
CA GLY A 135 -15.57 47.79 -13.53
C GLY A 135 -16.41 49.04 -13.19
N LYS A 136 -16.63 49.30 -11.92
CA LYS A 136 -17.49 50.47 -11.55
C LYS A 136 -16.67 51.53 -10.82
N ARG A 137 -15.78 52.20 -11.57
CA ARG A 137 -15.25 53.49 -11.13
C ARG A 137 -16.26 54.56 -11.51
N PRO A 138 -16.76 55.37 -10.57
CA PRO A 138 -17.50 56.57 -10.92
C PRO A 138 -16.56 57.59 -11.58
N ALA A 139 -17.03 58.23 -12.64
CA ALA A 139 -16.32 59.29 -13.32
C ALA A 139 -16.09 60.48 -12.38
N PRO A 140 -14.96 61.22 -12.52
CA PRO A 140 -14.72 62.39 -11.72
C PRO A 140 -15.67 63.49 -12.16
N ASP A 141 -16.42 64.05 -11.18
CA ASP A 141 -17.27 65.26 -11.37
C ASP A 141 -16.39 66.44 -11.80
N THR A 142 -16.72 66.97 -12.97
CA THR A 142 -16.17 68.23 -13.47
C THR A 142 -16.84 69.32 -12.75
N ILE A 143 -16.14 69.93 -11.81
CA ILE A 143 -16.60 71.21 -11.19
C ILE A 143 -16.26 72.39 -12.13
N LYS A 144 -17.29 73.11 -12.47
CA LYS A 144 -17.21 74.35 -13.20
C LYS A 144 -17.09 75.52 -12.22
#